data_83575823334a9939ad57f532ca3a32c5
#
_entry.id   83575823334a9939ad57f532ca3a32c5
#
_cell.length_a   1.000
_cell.length_b   1.000
_cell.length_c   1.000
_cell.angle_alpha   90.00
_cell.angle_beta   90.00
_cell.angle_gamma   90.00
#
_symmetry.space_group_name_H-M   'P 1'
#
loop_
_entity.id
_entity.type
_entity.pdbx_description
1 polymer ?
#
loop_
_entity_poly.entity_id
_entity_poly.type
_entity_poly.pdbx_seq_one_letter_code
_entity_poly.pdbx_strand_id
1 'polypeptide(L)'
;VAAKGAAVLAIQHDLPAEVLAALPDVTVVKFESTRYAMALLSTAYFGRPALEMTMVGVTGTKGKTTTTHMIKAVLEAAGHKVGMVGTNGVYYPGHHYDLNNTTPESYELQKILRQLADAGCDACVMEVSSQGIMMDRVAGIHYKVGVFTNLYPDHIGPGEHSSFEEYRCWKGKLFQRCDIGVVNADDPNTEALLEGHTCKLVTYGIHAPKVDYRASEQYRLLRNKEMLGVEFILTEPDGHTLDVQVGMPGLFSIYNALATIGVELLDHIIVAED
;
A
#
# COMPACT_ATOMS: atom_id res chain seq x y z
N VAL A 1 -3.74 -31.11 12.46
CA VAL A 1 -2.49 -30.52 11.94
C VAL A 1 -1.36 -31.54 12.14
N ALA A 2 -1.08 -32.02 13.37
CA ALA A 2 -0.04 -33.01 13.65
C ALA A 2 -0.20 -34.31 12.84
N ALA A 3 -1.43 -34.87 12.75
CA ALA A 3 -1.75 -36.03 11.94
C ALA A 3 -1.49 -35.85 10.43
N LYS A 4 -1.21 -34.64 9.96
CA LYS A 4 -0.81 -34.31 8.58
C LYS A 4 0.71 -34.13 8.44
N GLY A 5 1.50 -34.50 9.44
CA GLY A 5 2.96 -34.46 9.40
C GLY A 5 3.59 -33.11 9.78
N ALA A 6 2.88 -32.24 10.51
CA ALA A 6 3.49 -31.02 11.00
C ALA A 6 4.55 -31.30 12.05
N ALA A 7 5.79 -30.89 11.82
CA ALA A 7 6.90 -31.00 12.75
C ALA A 7 6.91 -29.90 13.82
N VAL A 8 6.31 -28.73 13.52
CA VAL A 8 6.22 -27.59 14.41
C VAL A 8 4.78 -27.08 14.46
N LEU A 9 4.32 -26.70 15.65
CA LEU A 9 3.04 -26.07 15.90
C LEU A 9 3.26 -24.70 16.54
N ALA A 10 2.87 -23.65 15.84
CA ALA A 10 2.86 -22.28 16.38
C ALA A 10 1.53 -22.04 17.12
N ILE A 11 1.59 -21.60 18.37
CA ILE A 11 0.43 -21.33 19.20
C ILE A 11 0.50 -19.93 19.80
N GLN A 12 -0.65 -19.38 20.17
CA GLN A 12 -0.76 -18.10 20.88
C GLN A 12 -1.20 -18.30 22.35
N HIS A 13 -2.01 -19.31 22.59
CA HIS A 13 -2.51 -19.68 23.93
C HIS A 13 -1.96 -21.04 24.33
N ASP A 14 -1.82 -21.24 25.64
CA ASP A 14 -1.35 -22.53 26.17
C ASP A 14 -2.33 -23.66 25.79
N LEU A 15 -1.76 -24.79 25.41
CA LEU A 15 -2.54 -25.99 25.14
C LEU A 15 -2.76 -26.78 26.44
N PRO A 16 -3.90 -27.46 26.59
CA PRO A 16 -4.11 -28.40 27.69
C PRO A 16 -3.03 -29.49 27.71
N ALA A 17 -2.65 -29.94 28.91
CA ALA A 17 -1.58 -30.94 29.08
C ALA A 17 -1.85 -32.23 28.30
N GLU A 18 -3.11 -32.67 28.21
CA GLU A 18 -3.56 -33.83 27.44
C GLU A 18 -3.27 -33.67 25.93
N VAL A 19 -3.45 -32.43 25.40
CA VAL A 19 -3.17 -32.12 23.99
C VAL A 19 -1.65 -32.16 23.74
N LEU A 20 -0.86 -31.57 24.66
CA LEU A 20 0.61 -31.62 24.57
C LEU A 20 1.14 -33.04 24.64
N ALA A 21 0.60 -33.87 25.53
CA ALA A 21 0.97 -35.28 25.66
C ALA A 21 0.66 -36.09 24.39
N ALA A 22 -0.35 -35.69 23.62
CA ALA A 22 -0.70 -36.31 22.34
C ALA A 22 0.19 -35.89 21.15
N LEU A 23 1.17 -35.01 21.39
CA LEU A 23 2.06 -34.41 20.37
C LEU A 23 3.55 -34.67 20.66
N PRO A 24 3.99 -35.95 20.93
CA PRO A 24 5.34 -36.22 21.42
C PRO A 24 6.44 -35.85 20.40
N ASP A 25 6.12 -35.88 19.10
CA ASP A 25 7.07 -35.60 18.01
C ASP A 25 6.89 -34.24 17.37
N VAL A 26 6.08 -33.35 17.98
CA VAL A 26 5.81 -31.99 17.45
C VAL A 26 6.44 -30.95 18.37
N THR A 27 7.30 -30.13 17.82
CA THR A 27 7.81 -28.95 18.54
C THR A 27 6.72 -27.88 18.65
N VAL A 28 6.33 -27.52 19.87
CA VAL A 28 5.35 -26.48 20.12
C VAL A 28 6.07 -25.18 20.45
N VAL A 29 5.80 -24.13 19.67
CA VAL A 29 6.39 -22.79 19.87
C VAL A 29 5.28 -21.80 20.15
N LYS A 30 5.37 -21.08 21.27
CA LYS A 30 4.41 -20.07 21.68
C LYS A 30 4.87 -18.68 21.21
N PHE A 31 3.95 -17.94 20.59
CA PHE A 31 4.12 -16.56 20.13
C PHE A 31 3.08 -15.66 20.79
N GLU A 32 3.38 -14.37 20.95
CA GLU A 32 2.40 -13.37 21.39
C GLU A 32 1.30 -13.16 20.34
N SER A 33 1.67 -13.16 19.06
CA SER A 33 0.75 -13.11 17.91
C SER A 33 1.14 -14.17 16.89
N THR A 34 0.28 -15.14 16.68
CA THR A 34 0.49 -16.16 15.61
C THR A 34 0.34 -15.56 14.22
N ARG A 35 -0.43 -14.47 14.05
CA ARG A 35 -0.54 -13.75 12.80
C ARG A 35 0.77 -13.03 12.45
N TYR A 36 1.35 -12.31 13.40
CA TYR A 36 2.64 -11.66 13.23
C TYR A 36 3.76 -12.68 12.96
N ALA A 37 3.79 -13.78 13.73
CA ALA A 37 4.74 -14.87 13.52
C ALA A 37 4.60 -15.47 12.11
N MET A 38 3.36 -15.72 11.64
CA MET A 38 3.10 -16.23 10.29
C MET A 38 3.63 -15.27 9.22
N ALA A 39 3.45 -13.95 9.39
CA ALA A 39 3.95 -12.97 8.44
C ALA A 39 5.48 -13.02 8.32
N LEU A 40 6.20 -13.00 9.46
CA LEU A 40 7.67 -13.04 9.47
C LEU A 40 8.22 -14.38 8.96
N LEU A 41 7.60 -15.50 9.35
CA LEU A 41 7.99 -16.82 8.86
C LEU A 41 7.76 -16.95 7.36
N SER A 42 6.64 -16.46 6.85
CA SER A 42 6.36 -16.42 5.41
C SER A 42 7.36 -15.54 4.66
N THR A 43 7.67 -14.35 5.20
CA THR A 43 8.70 -13.46 4.64
C THR A 43 10.05 -14.18 4.51
N ALA A 44 10.48 -14.88 5.56
CA ALA A 44 11.72 -15.64 5.54
C ALA A 44 11.65 -16.85 4.59
N TYR A 45 10.55 -17.60 4.60
CA TYR A 45 10.35 -18.78 3.76
C TYR A 45 10.42 -18.47 2.27
N PHE A 46 9.83 -17.34 1.84
CA PHE A 46 9.87 -16.89 0.45
C PHE A 46 11.11 -16.05 0.10
N GLY A 47 12.13 -15.96 0.97
CA GLY A 47 13.40 -15.31 0.69
C GLY A 47 13.36 -13.77 0.73
N ARG A 48 12.40 -13.19 1.45
CA ARG A 48 12.24 -11.72 1.62
C ARG A 48 12.04 -10.96 0.30
N PRO A 49 11.11 -11.35 -0.56
CA PRO A 49 10.98 -10.83 -1.93
C PRO A 49 10.73 -9.31 -1.98
N ALA A 50 10.15 -8.72 -0.93
CA ALA A 50 9.94 -7.27 -0.86
C ALA A 50 11.25 -6.45 -0.83
N LEU A 51 12.40 -7.07 -0.51
CA LEU A 51 13.72 -6.41 -0.56
C LEU A 51 14.32 -6.40 -1.98
N GLU A 52 13.76 -7.15 -2.90
CA GLU A 52 14.22 -7.24 -4.29
C GLU A 52 13.49 -6.27 -5.22
N MET A 53 12.51 -5.53 -4.68
CA MET A 53 11.65 -4.60 -5.45
C MET A 53 11.44 -3.30 -4.70
N THR A 54 11.23 -2.21 -5.42
CA THR A 54 10.73 -0.96 -4.85
C THR A 54 9.26 -1.13 -4.45
N MET A 55 8.99 -1.16 -3.15
CA MET A 55 7.64 -1.35 -2.62
C MET A 55 6.91 -0.01 -2.46
N VAL A 56 5.75 0.14 -3.11
CA VAL A 56 4.85 1.29 -2.97
C VAL A 56 3.54 0.85 -2.36
N GLY A 57 3.20 1.37 -1.18
CA GLY A 57 1.96 1.06 -0.47
C GLY A 57 0.96 2.19 -0.54
N VAL A 58 -0.27 1.94 -1.00
CA VAL A 58 -1.32 2.96 -1.11
C VAL A 58 -2.43 2.69 -0.10
N THR A 59 -2.69 3.64 0.79
CA THR A 59 -3.78 3.59 1.77
C THR A 59 -4.74 4.77 1.62
N GLY A 60 -5.91 4.65 2.21
CA GLY A 60 -7.00 5.62 2.19
C GLY A 60 -8.36 4.95 2.20
N THR A 61 -9.44 5.73 2.27
CA THR A 61 -10.79 5.19 2.17
C THR A 61 -11.15 4.91 0.72
N LYS A 62 -11.02 5.90 -0.15
CA LYS A 62 -11.34 5.83 -1.58
C LYS A 62 -10.10 6.16 -2.43
N GLY A 63 -10.12 5.75 -3.69
CA GLY A 63 -9.07 6.08 -4.65
C GLY A 63 -7.85 5.14 -4.66
N LYS A 64 -7.68 4.25 -3.70
CA LYS A 64 -6.54 3.30 -3.65
C LYS A 64 -6.34 2.57 -4.98
N THR A 65 -7.35 1.88 -5.46
CA THR A 65 -7.30 1.09 -6.71
C THR A 65 -6.95 1.96 -7.91
N THR A 66 -7.59 3.13 -8.04
CA THR A 66 -7.28 4.05 -9.14
C THR A 66 -5.84 4.55 -9.06
N THR A 67 -5.39 4.97 -7.88
CA THR A 67 -4.03 5.47 -7.66
C THR A 67 -2.99 4.38 -7.91
N THR A 68 -3.21 3.12 -7.47
CA THR A 68 -2.28 2.02 -7.76
C THR A 68 -2.15 1.74 -9.25
N HIS A 69 -3.25 1.78 -10.00
CA HIS A 69 -3.21 1.64 -11.46
C HIS A 69 -2.49 2.81 -12.14
N MET A 70 -2.69 4.06 -11.67
CA MET A 70 -2.01 5.23 -12.22
C MET A 70 -0.51 5.16 -11.95
N ILE A 71 -0.09 4.86 -10.70
CA ILE A 71 1.33 4.71 -10.34
C ILE A 71 1.97 3.59 -11.19
N LYS A 72 1.30 2.42 -11.30
CA LYS A 72 1.79 1.35 -12.15
C LYS A 72 2.01 1.81 -13.58
N ALA A 73 1.02 2.49 -14.19
CA ALA A 73 1.11 2.95 -15.58
C ALA A 73 2.25 3.94 -15.81
N VAL A 74 2.49 4.84 -14.84
CA VAL A 74 3.56 5.84 -14.91
C VAL A 74 4.93 5.17 -14.78
N LEU A 75 5.13 4.29 -13.78
CA LEU A 75 6.38 3.54 -13.62
C LEU A 75 6.67 2.64 -14.83
N GLU A 76 5.65 2.00 -15.43
CA GLU A 76 5.82 1.23 -16.65
C GLU A 76 6.22 2.12 -17.86
N ALA A 77 5.67 3.33 -17.95
CA ALA A 77 6.06 4.31 -18.96
C ALA A 77 7.51 4.80 -18.78
N ALA A 78 7.99 4.85 -17.52
CA ALA A 78 9.39 5.12 -17.19
C ALA A 78 10.33 3.93 -17.46
N GLY A 79 9.79 2.76 -17.82
CA GLY A 79 10.57 1.59 -18.21
C GLY A 79 10.68 0.49 -17.16
N HIS A 80 10.02 0.65 -16.00
CA HIS A 80 10.01 -0.35 -14.93
C HIS A 80 9.12 -1.55 -15.26
N LYS A 81 9.46 -2.70 -14.69
CA LYS A 81 8.60 -3.89 -14.68
C LYS A 81 7.81 -3.93 -13.36
N VAL A 82 6.56 -3.52 -13.42
CA VAL A 82 5.76 -3.28 -12.23
C VAL A 82 4.80 -4.42 -11.94
N GLY A 83 4.89 -4.97 -10.71
CA GLY A 83 3.85 -5.79 -10.12
C GLY A 83 2.79 -4.93 -9.43
N MET A 84 1.53 -5.37 -9.43
CA MET A 84 0.46 -4.70 -8.69
C MET A 84 -0.37 -5.71 -7.91
N VAL A 85 -0.75 -5.35 -6.67
CA VAL A 85 -1.58 -6.17 -5.77
C VAL A 85 -2.69 -5.30 -5.18
N GLY A 86 -3.94 -5.67 -5.38
CA GLY A 86 -5.06 -4.89 -4.86
C GLY A 86 -6.43 -5.50 -5.09
N THR A 87 -7.46 -4.68 -4.97
CA THR A 87 -8.87 -5.09 -5.12
C THR A 87 -9.16 -5.77 -6.45
N ASN A 88 -8.52 -5.31 -7.52
CA ASN A 88 -8.68 -5.88 -8.87
C ASN A 88 -7.77 -7.08 -9.14
N GLY A 89 -7.14 -7.65 -8.11
CA GLY A 89 -6.28 -8.83 -8.24
C GLY A 89 -4.78 -8.51 -8.28
N VAL A 90 -4.02 -9.44 -8.82
CA VAL A 90 -2.58 -9.37 -9.03
C VAL A 90 -2.30 -9.18 -10.51
N TYR A 91 -1.43 -8.21 -10.83
CA TYR A 91 -0.97 -7.95 -12.18
C TYR A 91 0.56 -7.93 -12.21
N TYR A 92 1.15 -8.59 -13.19
CA TYR A 92 2.57 -8.50 -13.51
C TYR A 92 2.78 -8.93 -14.98
N PRO A 93 3.92 -8.71 -15.60
CA PRO A 93 4.08 -8.90 -17.03
C PRO A 93 3.52 -10.23 -17.55
N GLY A 94 2.49 -10.16 -18.40
CA GLY A 94 1.83 -11.31 -19.01
C GLY A 94 0.85 -12.09 -18.10
N HIS A 95 0.62 -11.66 -16.86
CA HIS A 95 -0.23 -12.39 -15.91
C HIS A 95 -1.21 -11.48 -15.19
N HIS A 96 -2.41 -12.00 -14.98
CA HIS A 96 -3.44 -11.41 -14.13
C HIS A 96 -4.28 -12.52 -13.50
N TYR A 97 -4.62 -12.38 -12.20
CA TYR A 97 -5.58 -13.23 -11.52
C TYR A 97 -6.23 -12.51 -10.34
N ASP A 98 -7.45 -12.90 -10.01
CA ASP A 98 -8.25 -12.28 -8.96
C ASP A 98 -7.78 -12.66 -7.55
N LEU A 99 -8.07 -11.80 -6.59
CA LEU A 99 -7.86 -12.00 -5.17
C LEU A 99 -9.18 -11.94 -4.39
N ASN A 100 -9.25 -12.67 -3.29
CA ASN A 100 -10.40 -12.60 -2.38
C ASN A 100 -10.38 -11.36 -1.47
N ASN A 101 -9.21 -10.78 -1.22
CA ASN A 101 -9.01 -9.63 -0.35
C ASN A 101 -8.15 -8.58 -1.03
N THR A 102 -8.47 -7.31 -0.82
CA THR A 102 -7.66 -6.17 -1.29
C THR A 102 -6.20 -6.27 -0.85
N THR A 103 -5.97 -6.71 0.39
CA THR A 103 -4.65 -7.01 0.94
C THR A 103 -4.67 -8.47 1.38
N PRO A 104 -3.99 -9.39 0.68
CA PRO A 104 -4.01 -10.83 0.96
C PRO A 104 -3.49 -11.19 2.36
N GLU A 105 -3.80 -12.39 2.85
CA GLU A 105 -3.20 -12.93 4.06
C GLU A 105 -1.68 -13.09 3.89
N SER A 106 -0.93 -12.98 4.97
CA SER A 106 0.53 -12.82 4.95
C SER A 106 1.28 -13.90 4.14
N TYR A 107 0.88 -15.17 4.25
CA TYR A 107 1.49 -16.26 3.47
C TYR A 107 1.23 -16.08 1.96
N GLU A 108 -0.01 -15.80 1.60
CA GLU A 108 -0.40 -15.57 0.20
C GLU A 108 0.31 -14.33 -0.37
N LEU A 109 0.36 -13.24 0.40
CA LEU A 109 1.03 -12.01 0.00
C LEU A 109 2.53 -12.26 -0.27
N GLN A 110 3.25 -12.93 0.63
CA GLN A 110 4.67 -13.21 0.43
C GLN A 110 4.92 -14.16 -0.76
N LYS A 111 4.02 -15.12 -0.99
CA LYS A 111 4.04 -15.96 -2.19
C LYS A 111 3.86 -15.13 -3.46
N ILE A 112 2.91 -14.20 -3.47
CA ILE A 112 2.69 -13.28 -4.58
C ILE A 112 3.93 -12.44 -4.83
N LEU A 113 4.49 -11.81 -3.79
CA LEU A 113 5.70 -10.99 -3.93
C LEU A 113 6.88 -11.80 -4.49
N ARG A 114 7.01 -13.09 -4.10
CA ARG A 114 8.02 -13.98 -4.71
C ARG A 114 7.76 -14.20 -6.19
N GLN A 115 6.52 -14.41 -6.60
CA GLN A 115 6.15 -14.54 -8.02
C GLN A 115 6.48 -13.28 -8.82
N LEU A 116 6.24 -12.08 -8.26
CA LEU A 116 6.58 -10.81 -8.90
C LEU A 116 8.10 -10.67 -9.09
N ALA A 117 8.88 -10.94 -8.03
CA ALA A 117 10.34 -10.86 -8.10
C ALA A 117 10.91 -11.90 -9.07
N ASP A 118 10.42 -13.16 -9.08
CA ASP A 118 10.83 -14.19 -10.04
C ASP A 118 10.46 -13.85 -11.48
N ALA A 119 9.39 -13.07 -11.71
CA ALA A 119 9.02 -12.54 -13.01
C ALA A 119 9.89 -11.33 -13.44
N GLY A 120 10.82 -10.90 -12.57
CA GLY A 120 11.73 -9.79 -12.82
C GLY A 120 11.08 -8.42 -12.66
N CYS A 121 10.04 -8.30 -11.84
CA CYS A 121 9.54 -6.99 -11.42
C CYS A 121 10.56 -6.29 -10.53
N ASP A 122 10.85 -5.03 -10.82
CA ASP A 122 11.72 -4.15 -10.03
C ASP A 122 10.93 -3.22 -9.09
N ALA A 123 9.61 -3.11 -9.32
CA ALA A 123 8.69 -2.40 -8.44
C ALA A 123 7.40 -3.19 -8.19
N CYS A 124 6.81 -2.97 -7.01
CA CYS A 124 5.49 -3.48 -6.66
C CYS A 124 4.64 -2.37 -6.03
N VAL A 125 3.49 -2.09 -6.66
CA VAL A 125 2.49 -1.13 -6.15
C VAL A 125 1.35 -1.90 -5.55
N MET A 126 1.04 -1.68 -4.26
CA MET A 126 -0.03 -2.43 -3.61
C MET A 126 -0.99 -1.60 -2.78
N GLU A 127 -2.25 -2.01 -2.76
CA GLU A 127 -3.24 -1.47 -1.84
C GLU A 127 -2.99 -2.00 -0.43
N VAL A 128 -2.88 -1.08 0.54
CA VAL A 128 -2.67 -1.40 1.95
C VAL A 128 -3.91 -0.99 2.74
N SER A 129 -4.78 -1.95 3.03
CA SER A 129 -5.99 -1.73 3.81
C SER A 129 -5.67 -1.61 5.32
N SER A 130 -6.50 -0.87 6.05
CA SER A 130 -6.38 -0.78 7.52
C SER A 130 -6.48 -2.15 8.21
N GLN A 131 -7.39 -3.01 7.74
CA GLN A 131 -7.49 -4.39 8.21
C GLN A 131 -6.26 -5.21 7.87
N GLY A 132 -5.65 -5.00 6.69
CA GLY A 132 -4.39 -5.65 6.30
C GLY A 132 -3.25 -5.34 7.27
N ILE A 133 -3.20 -4.10 7.76
CA ILE A 133 -2.22 -3.69 8.79
C ILE A 133 -2.60 -4.27 10.15
N MET A 134 -3.86 -4.13 10.57
CA MET A 134 -4.39 -4.59 11.85
C MET A 134 -4.22 -6.11 12.03
N MET A 135 -4.37 -6.86 10.96
CA MET A 135 -4.25 -8.32 10.94
C MET A 135 -2.83 -8.82 10.65
N ASP A 136 -1.83 -7.96 10.73
CA ASP A 136 -0.41 -8.28 10.46
C ASP A 136 -0.14 -8.85 9.05
N ARG A 137 -1.05 -8.65 8.07
CA ARG A 137 -0.90 -9.21 6.73
C ARG A 137 0.32 -8.68 5.99
N VAL A 138 0.70 -7.43 6.29
CA VAL A 138 1.84 -6.72 5.69
C VAL A 138 3.04 -6.62 6.65
N ALA A 139 3.03 -7.35 7.76
CA ALA A 139 4.19 -7.39 8.66
C ALA A 139 5.40 -8.01 7.94
N GLY A 140 6.59 -7.45 8.18
CA GLY A 140 7.82 -7.86 7.48
C GLY A 140 8.03 -7.19 6.12
N ILE A 141 7.10 -6.31 5.68
CA ILE A 141 7.28 -5.47 4.48
C ILE A 141 7.64 -4.06 4.93
N HIS A 142 8.72 -3.53 4.37
CA HIS A 142 9.07 -2.11 4.42
C HIS A 142 8.78 -1.49 3.06
N TYR A 143 8.21 -0.29 3.06
CA TYR A 143 7.85 0.40 1.82
C TYR A 143 8.85 1.51 1.51
N LYS A 144 9.26 1.64 0.25
CA LYS A 144 10.00 2.84 -0.17
C LYS A 144 9.09 4.05 -0.11
N VAL A 145 7.83 3.90 -0.57
CA VAL A 145 6.84 4.97 -0.57
C VAL A 145 5.52 4.50 0.03
N GLY A 146 5.00 5.25 0.99
CA GLY A 146 3.63 5.14 1.49
C GLY A 146 2.79 6.29 0.95
N VAL A 147 1.61 5.99 0.38
CA VAL A 147 0.72 7.00 -0.20
C VAL A 147 -0.59 7.07 0.59
N PHE A 148 -1.01 8.26 0.98
CA PHE A 148 -2.31 8.53 1.61
C PHE A 148 -3.20 9.33 0.68
N THR A 149 -4.37 8.77 0.31
CA THR A 149 -5.32 9.43 -0.59
C THR A 149 -6.36 10.28 0.12
N ASN A 150 -7.10 9.72 1.06
CA ASN A 150 -8.16 10.39 1.85
C ASN A 150 -8.65 9.52 2.99
N LEU A 151 -9.40 10.11 3.93
CA LEU A 151 -10.03 9.40 5.04
C LEU A 151 -11.47 9.88 5.29
N TYR A 152 -12.42 8.95 5.15
CA TYR A 152 -13.82 9.13 5.49
C TYR A 152 -14.28 8.03 6.44
N PRO A 153 -15.34 8.24 7.25
CA PRO A 153 -15.93 7.16 8.06
C PRO A 153 -16.37 5.98 7.16
N ASP A 154 -15.71 4.85 7.36
CA ASP A 154 -15.95 3.59 6.65
C ASP A 154 -15.38 2.44 7.49
N HIS A 155 -15.81 1.21 7.27
CA HIS A 155 -15.28 0.04 7.97
C HIS A 155 -15.33 0.12 9.52
N ILE A 156 -16.42 0.67 10.07
CA ILE A 156 -16.67 0.76 11.50
C ILE A 156 -17.86 -0.13 11.85
N GLY A 157 -17.63 -1.18 12.64
CA GLY A 157 -18.68 -2.12 13.02
C GLY A 157 -18.19 -3.46 13.52
N PRO A 158 -19.09 -4.40 13.79
CA PRO A 158 -18.73 -5.75 14.26
C PRO A 158 -17.82 -6.47 13.25
N GLY A 159 -16.65 -6.89 13.72
CA GLY A 159 -15.65 -7.56 12.88
C GLY A 159 -14.77 -6.62 12.04
N GLU A 160 -14.94 -5.31 12.16
CA GLU A 160 -14.16 -4.26 11.58
C GLU A 160 -13.49 -3.41 12.69
N HIS A 161 -13.28 -2.11 12.46
CA HIS A 161 -12.74 -1.21 13.48
C HIS A 161 -13.82 -0.80 14.51
N SER A 162 -13.42 -0.63 15.76
CA SER A 162 -14.31 -0.23 16.84
C SER A 162 -14.70 1.25 16.77
N SER A 163 -13.86 2.09 16.14
CA SER A 163 -14.09 3.52 16.01
C SER A 163 -13.37 4.10 14.77
N PHE A 164 -13.73 5.34 14.41
CA PHE A 164 -13.04 6.09 13.35
C PHE A 164 -11.58 6.40 13.70
N GLU A 165 -11.30 6.69 14.96
CA GLU A 165 -9.96 6.93 15.49
C GLU A 165 -9.08 5.68 15.33
N GLU A 166 -9.61 4.51 15.67
CA GLU A 166 -8.91 3.24 15.46
C GLU A 166 -8.63 3.01 13.97
N TYR A 167 -9.62 3.19 13.11
CA TYR A 167 -9.48 3.08 11.65
C TYR A 167 -8.38 4.00 11.11
N ARG A 168 -8.36 5.27 11.55
CA ARG A 168 -7.33 6.26 11.22
C ARG A 168 -5.95 5.82 11.70
N CYS A 169 -5.84 5.42 12.97
CA CYS A 169 -4.61 4.94 13.59
C CYS A 169 -3.98 3.79 12.79
N TRP A 170 -4.79 2.80 12.41
CA TRP A 170 -4.27 1.66 11.65
C TRP A 170 -3.75 2.07 10.27
N LYS A 171 -4.41 2.98 9.57
CA LYS A 171 -3.87 3.49 8.29
C LYS A 171 -2.56 4.27 8.49
N GLY A 172 -2.48 5.07 9.55
CA GLY A 172 -1.29 5.84 9.91
C GLY A 172 -0.03 4.99 10.10
N LYS A 173 -0.18 3.72 10.52
CA LYS A 173 0.95 2.80 10.69
C LYS A 173 1.72 2.48 9.41
N LEU A 174 1.17 2.73 8.23
CA LEU A 174 1.94 2.66 6.99
C LEU A 174 3.11 3.64 7.00
N PHE A 175 2.92 4.84 7.56
CA PHE A 175 3.91 5.92 7.62
C PHE A 175 4.98 5.73 8.70
N GLN A 176 4.88 4.65 9.48
CA GLN A 176 5.92 4.15 10.38
C GLN A 176 6.74 3.02 9.74
N ARG A 177 6.41 2.63 8.49
CA ARG A 177 7.01 1.50 7.76
C ARG A 177 7.39 1.86 6.33
N CYS A 178 7.56 3.15 6.04
CA CYS A 178 8.02 3.62 4.75
C CYS A 178 9.13 4.68 4.93
N ASP A 179 9.94 4.87 3.88
CA ASP A 179 10.98 5.90 3.85
C ASP A 179 10.37 7.27 3.55
N ILE A 180 9.40 7.30 2.63
CA ILE A 180 8.76 8.52 2.15
C ILE A 180 7.24 8.36 2.21
N GLY A 181 6.55 9.36 2.75
CA GLY A 181 5.09 9.46 2.81
C GLY A 181 4.58 10.53 1.86
N VAL A 182 3.87 10.14 0.80
CA VAL A 182 3.15 11.05 -0.12
C VAL A 182 1.73 11.24 0.40
N VAL A 183 1.40 12.43 0.86
CA VAL A 183 0.19 12.65 1.67
C VAL A 183 -0.68 13.81 1.18
N ASN A 184 -1.99 13.57 1.18
CA ASN A 184 -3.00 14.57 0.84
C ASN A 184 -3.15 15.58 1.98
N ALA A 185 -2.63 16.81 1.80
CA ALA A 185 -2.70 17.87 2.81
C ALA A 185 -4.09 18.53 2.91
N ASP A 186 -4.98 18.31 1.95
CA ASP A 186 -6.35 18.85 1.99
C ASP A 186 -7.30 17.97 2.83
N ASP A 187 -6.90 16.73 3.17
CA ASP A 187 -7.73 15.89 4.04
C ASP A 187 -7.57 16.33 5.50
N PRO A 188 -8.67 16.69 6.19
CA PRO A 188 -8.61 17.20 7.57
C PRO A 188 -8.07 16.20 8.59
N ASN A 189 -7.96 14.92 8.22
CA ASN A 189 -7.44 13.88 9.10
C ASN A 189 -5.93 13.63 8.91
N THR A 190 -5.28 14.28 7.95
CA THR A 190 -3.87 14.01 7.59
C THR A 190 -2.93 14.19 8.78
N GLU A 191 -3.02 15.29 9.51
CA GLU A 191 -2.17 15.55 10.67
C GLU A 191 -2.31 14.46 11.73
N ALA A 192 -3.54 14.12 12.11
CA ALA A 192 -3.80 13.09 13.10
C ALA A 192 -3.53 11.65 12.61
N LEU A 193 -3.61 11.40 11.29
CA LEU A 193 -3.22 10.13 10.69
C LEU A 193 -1.70 9.92 10.75
N LEU A 194 -0.94 10.98 10.60
CA LEU A 194 0.53 10.96 10.61
C LEU A 194 1.14 10.97 12.01
N GLU A 195 0.34 10.93 13.06
CA GLU A 195 0.86 10.86 14.43
C GLU A 195 1.83 9.68 14.58
N GLY A 196 3.06 9.98 15.01
CA GLY A 196 4.13 8.99 15.18
C GLY A 196 4.75 8.46 13.87
N HIS A 197 4.56 9.13 12.74
CA HIS A 197 5.27 8.79 11.50
C HIS A 197 6.78 8.96 11.66
N THR A 198 7.54 8.20 10.87
CA THR A 198 9.02 8.24 10.88
C THR A 198 9.62 8.57 9.52
N CYS A 199 8.77 8.64 8.48
CA CYS A 199 9.16 8.88 7.10
C CYS A 199 9.36 10.37 6.79
N LYS A 200 10.08 10.66 5.70
CA LYS A 200 10.09 11.99 5.08
C LYS A 200 8.74 12.22 4.41
N LEU A 201 8.13 13.38 4.64
CA LEU A 201 6.84 13.71 4.03
C LEU A 201 7.03 14.50 2.72
N VAL A 202 6.20 14.16 1.75
CA VAL A 202 5.93 14.90 0.52
C VAL A 202 4.42 15.16 0.47
N THR A 203 4.05 16.43 0.42
CA THR A 203 2.67 16.87 0.54
C THR A 203 2.07 17.28 -0.80
N TYR A 204 0.82 16.94 -1.03
CA TYR A 204 0.09 17.41 -2.19
C TYR A 204 -1.30 17.92 -1.83
N GLY A 205 -1.86 18.80 -2.66
CA GLY A 205 -3.19 19.34 -2.45
C GLY A 205 -3.59 20.41 -3.47
N ILE A 206 -4.79 20.92 -3.32
CA ILE A 206 -5.37 22.01 -4.10
C ILE A 206 -5.49 23.26 -3.20
N HIS A 207 -6.04 23.11 -2.00
CA HIS A 207 -6.46 24.18 -1.11
C HIS A 207 -5.52 24.42 0.06
N ALA A 208 -4.80 23.42 0.53
CA ALA A 208 -3.89 23.55 1.67
C ALA A 208 -2.86 24.68 1.43
N PRO A 209 -2.58 25.54 2.41
CA PRO A 209 -1.82 26.78 2.20
C PRO A 209 -0.38 26.54 1.77
N LYS A 210 0.20 25.40 2.17
CA LYS A 210 1.58 25.03 1.82
C LYS A 210 1.63 23.53 1.51
N VAL A 211 2.03 23.20 0.29
CA VAL A 211 2.23 21.84 -0.20
C VAL A 211 3.41 21.81 -1.17
N ASP A 212 4.02 20.64 -1.32
CA ASP A 212 5.09 20.42 -2.29
C ASP A 212 4.53 20.39 -3.72
N TYR A 213 3.43 19.69 -3.94
CA TYR A 213 2.77 19.58 -5.25
C TYR A 213 1.36 20.14 -5.17
N ARG A 214 1.11 21.17 -5.96
CA ARG A 214 -0.17 21.88 -5.98
C ARG A 214 -0.85 21.77 -7.34
N ALA A 215 -2.11 21.34 -7.36
CA ALA A 215 -2.96 21.56 -8.52
C ALA A 215 -3.69 22.90 -8.42
N SER A 216 -3.94 23.54 -9.57
CA SER A 216 -4.76 24.76 -9.64
C SER A 216 -6.21 24.48 -9.21
N GLU A 217 -6.84 25.43 -8.51
CA GLU A 217 -8.28 25.36 -8.17
C GLU A 217 -9.18 25.37 -9.41
N GLN A 218 -8.70 26.04 -10.47
CA GLN A 218 -9.39 26.09 -11.76
C GLN A 218 -8.91 24.93 -12.62
N TYR A 219 -9.83 24.04 -12.93
CA TYR A 219 -9.58 22.94 -13.84
C TYR A 219 -10.64 22.91 -14.95
N ARG A 220 -10.27 22.37 -16.11
CA ARG A 220 -11.19 22.21 -17.24
C ARG A 220 -11.62 20.76 -17.38
N LEU A 221 -12.90 20.55 -17.69
CA LEU A 221 -13.39 19.24 -18.12
C LEU A 221 -13.02 19.07 -19.59
N LEU A 222 -12.21 18.05 -19.87
CA LEU A 222 -11.89 17.63 -21.22
C LEU A 222 -13.02 16.74 -21.74
N ARG A 223 -13.60 17.12 -22.87
CA ARG A 223 -14.61 16.31 -23.54
C ARG A 223 -14.37 16.36 -25.04
N ASN A 224 -13.77 15.32 -25.58
CA ASN A 224 -13.67 15.12 -27.03
C ASN A 224 -14.23 13.73 -27.39
N LYS A 225 -14.14 13.32 -28.68
CA LYS A 225 -14.69 12.04 -29.14
C LYS A 225 -13.99 10.82 -28.53
N GLU A 226 -12.79 11.00 -27.99
CA GLU A 226 -11.90 9.91 -27.56
C GLU A 226 -11.63 9.94 -26.04
N MET A 227 -11.81 11.10 -25.36
CA MET A 227 -11.46 11.26 -23.96
C MET A 227 -12.49 12.11 -23.21
N LEU A 228 -12.87 11.61 -22.03
CA LEU A 228 -13.55 12.36 -20.98
C LEU A 228 -12.59 12.45 -19.79
N GLY A 229 -12.17 13.67 -19.40
CA GLY A 229 -11.14 13.82 -18.37
C GLY A 229 -11.13 15.20 -17.74
N VAL A 230 -10.05 15.50 -17.03
CA VAL A 230 -9.76 16.81 -16.44
C VAL A 230 -8.38 17.30 -16.86
N GLU A 231 -8.23 18.61 -16.95
CA GLU A 231 -6.96 19.31 -17.19
C GLU A 231 -6.77 20.35 -16.09
N PHE A 232 -5.58 20.41 -15.51
CA PHE A 232 -5.22 21.35 -14.45
C PHE A 232 -3.75 21.76 -14.58
N ILE A 233 -3.36 22.85 -13.94
CA ILE A 233 -1.95 23.26 -13.83
C ILE A 233 -1.40 22.69 -12.54
N LEU A 234 -0.31 21.91 -12.66
CA LEU A 234 0.51 21.46 -11.53
C LEU A 234 1.57 22.54 -11.24
N THR A 235 1.79 22.86 -9.98
CA THR A 235 2.95 23.63 -9.51
C THR A 235 3.83 22.71 -8.67
N GLU A 236 5.11 22.62 -9.02
CA GLU A 236 6.14 21.82 -8.36
C GLU A 236 6.84 22.60 -7.23
N PRO A 237 7.63 21.96 -6.36
CA PRO A 237 8.28 22.60 -5.22
C PRO A 237 9.24 23.74 -5.57
N ASP A 238 9.84 23.71 -6.76
CA ASP A 238 10.73 24.76 -7.29
C ASP A 238 9.98 25.91 -7.96
N GLY A 239 8.65 25.83 -8.05
CA GLY A 239 7.76 26.78 -8.68
C GLY A 239 7.56 26.55 -10.19
N HIS A 240 8.14 25.50 -10.76
CA HIS A 240 7.86 25.12 -12.15
C HIS A 240 6.38 24.71 -12.29
N THR A 241 5.80 24.95 -13.46
CA THR A 241 4.40 24.62 -13.72
C THR A 241 4.24 23.77 -14.97
N LEU A 242 3.34 22.78 -14.90
CA LEU A 242 3.03 21.86 -15.98
C LEU A 242 1.53 21.77 -16.21
N ASP A 243 1.11 21.69 -17.47
CA ASP A 243 -0.27 21.34 -17.83
C ASP A 243 -0.45 19.82 -17.74
N VAL A 244 -1.32 19.38 -16.83
CA VAL A 244 -1.59 17.95 -16.61
C VAL A 244 -2.96 17.59 -17.12
N GLN A 245 -3.04 16.54 -17.93
CA GLN A 245 -4.29 15.97 -18.44
C GLN A 245 -4.50 14.55 -17.90
N VAL A 246 -5.67 14.30 -17.35
CA VAL A 246 -6.06 12.98 -16.80
C VAL A 246 -7.30 12.50 -17.52
N GLY A 247 -7.25 11.32 -18.15
CA GLY A 247 -8.35 10.71 -18.91
C GLY A 247 -9.51 10.17 -18.06
N MET A 248 -9.71 10.72 -16.86
CA MET A 248 -10.80 10.41 -15.95
C MET A 248 -11.42 11.71 -15.44
N PRO A 249 -12.78 11.85 -15.46
CA PRO A 249 -13.46 13.06 -15.01
C PRO A 249 -13.52 13.16 -13.49
N GLY A 250 -13.69 14.39 -13.01
CA GLY A 250 -14.00 14.71 -11.62
C GLY A 250 -12.79 15.08 -10.77
N LEU A 251 -13.07 15.77 -9.66
CA LEU A 251 -12.07 16.31 -8.74
C LEU A 251 -11.19 15.22 -8.12
N PHE A 252 -11.75 14.06 -7.83
CA PHE A 252 -10.98 12.92 -7.29
C PHE A 252 -9.87 12.44 -8.23
N SER A 253 -10.04 12.62 -9.54
CA SER A 253 -9.00 12.27 -10.52
C SER A 253 -7.78 13.18 -10.40
N ILE A 254 -7.96 14.45 -10.02
CA ILE A 254 -6.87 15.39 -9.75
C ILE A 254 -6.09 14.94 -8.51
N TYR A 255 -6.76 14.59 -7.42
CA TYR A 255 -6.09 14.09 -6.21
C TYR A 255 -5.34 12.78 -6.44
N ASN A 256 -5.93 11.84 -7.21
CA ASN A 256 -5.25 10.60 -7.56
C ASN A 256 -4.02 10.85 -8.46
N ALA A 257 -4.11 11.82 -9.38
CA ALA A 257 -2.98 12.24 -10.20
C ALA A 257 -1.87 12.89 -9.36
N LEU A 258 -2.21 13.81 -8.45
CA LEU A 258 -1.24 14.42 -7.54
C LEU A 258 -0.52 13.38 -6.67
N ALA A 259 -1.26 12.41 -6.14
CA ALA A 259 -0.68 11.29 -5.39
C ALA A 259 0.30 10.46 -6.25
N THR A 260 -0.04 10.24 -7.52
CA THR A 260 0.81 9.52 -8.49
C THR A 260 2.07 10.31 -8.82
N ILE A 261 1.93 11.60 -9.11
CA ILE A 261 3.05 12.51 -9.41
C ILE A 261 4.03 12.58 -8.23
N GLY A 262 3.51 12.64 -7.00
CA GLY A 262 4.35 12.60 -5.80
C GLY A 262 5.18 11.32 -5.66
N VAL A 263 4.77 10.20 -6.26
CA VAL A 263 5.55 8.95 -6.32
C VAL A 263 6.56 8.97 -7.47
N GLU A 264 6.16 9.41 -8.66
CA GLU A 264 6.99 9.44 -9.86
C GLU A 264 8.26 10.28 -9.69
N LEU A 265 8.10 11.48 -9.13
CA LEU A 265 9.23 12.41 -8.94
C LEU A 265 10.24 11.93 -7.88
N LEU A 266 9.90 10.88 -7.12
CA LEU A 266 10.82 10.16 -6.25
C LEU A 266 11.66 9.12 -7.01
N ASP A 267 11.27 8.76 -8.23
CA ASP A 267 12.02 7.81 -9.08
C ASP A 267 13.40 8.36 -9.43
N HIS A 268 13.52 9.67 -9.62
CA HIS A 268 14.83 10.35 -9.76
C HIS A 268 15.72 10.26 -8.51
N ILE A 269 15.14 9.98 -7.32
CA ILE A 269 15.87 9.76 -6.06
C ILE A 269 16.23 8.28 -5.90
N ILE A 270 15.39 7.38 -6.41
CA ILE A 270 15.61 5.92 -6.35
C ILE A 270 16.78 5.48 -7.25
N VAL A 271 16.94 6.12 -8.42
CA VAL A 271 18.00 5.81 -9.40
C VAL A 271 19.34 6.46 -9.05
N ALA A 272 19.38 7.43 -8.15
CA ALA A 272 20.60 8.18 -7.80
C ALA A 272 21.40 7.58 -6.63
N GLU A 273 20.97 6.48 -6.03
CA GLU A 273 21.65 5.82 -4.89
C GLU A 273 22.38 4.52 -5.26
N ASP A 274 22.54 4.19 -6.56
CA ASP A 274 23.37 3.07 -7.05
C ASP A 274 24.79 3.50 -7.48
#